data_6f82cd7c1b6e6e6d12ff53bcf0e665ca
#
_entry.id   6f82cd7c1b6e6e6d12ff53bcf0e665ca
#
_cell.length_a   1.000
_cell.length_b   1.000
_cell.length_c   1.000
_cell.angle_alpha   90.00
_cell.angle_beta   90.00
_cell.angle_gamma   90.00
#
_symmetry.space_group_name_H-M   'P 1'
#
loop_
_entity.id
_entity.type
_entity.pdbx_description
1 polymer ?
#
loop_
_entity_poly.entity_id
_entity_poly.type
_entity_poly.pdbx_seq_one_letter_code
_entity_poly.pdbx_strand_id
1 'polypeptide(L)'
;MSYSVEQIIEKRRRLWDKHRDEGLDREFIRVAADEIVSSEDNRRAVRERPWLLIEACFTVVTKDSRTVPFFFNEVQREFIGVLEREGTGKPYFILKGRQQGFTTLITAIALATSIVRRNWAGLTLADKGSNTRSIFNDKARMVYQRMPDRLKPTEKFNSAKELFFSRLNSSWRAETASENVARSKTLSFVHYSEAAFYKCDLSSLQASVGAACVPGALVIYETTANGFNQARDLWNGGSCVNLFFEWWKTSEYRCTDYHYIDRADAWLKERIKLLREIGLDREQIAWYCRTYDEYIDKRLICQEFPCSADEAFISTGDCVFNLTKLNAQMIRVQRMPVPVVGEFVYDRVLEPIKGPSGAVVGTRPILKNVRFLERAGGCIRIHASPRVKRDERGEVVALAPYVLGGDTAGEGSDCFTAKIIDNMTGATVATLQRKRMDADLYAEQLYCLGKHYHEALLGVEINFTPTPMQHLLKLGYSNIYYREVVSTSMINEATTVPGFQTDHNSREGILDNLVRQLRDDPTCEVDMETLRELTTFIRNPKKLGRREAMAGAHDDLVMALAIAHFIRGRQSRDWLPVPEEENTFIKDNFHVGRKKTGGAFMNWGD
;
A
#
# COMPACT_ATOMS: atom_id res chain seq x y z
N MET A 1 27.75 -42.97 -2.55
CA MET A 1 26.49 -42.24 -2.65
C MET A 1 26.82 -40.78 -2.96
N SER A 2 26.27 -40.24 -4.02
CA SER A 2 26.40 -38.82 -4.36
C SER A 2 25.52 -38.00 -3.43
N TYR A 3 26.01 -36.87 -2.91
CA TYR A 3 25.23 -35.96 -2.08
C TYR A 3 24.28 -35.14 -2.95
N SER A 4 23.05 -34.86 -2.47
CA SER A 4 22.17 -33.89 -3.12
C SER A 4 22.72 -32.48 -3.00
N VAL A 5 22.24 -31.55 -3.85
CA VAL A 5 22.70 -30.14 -3.80
C VAL A 5 22.41 -29.51 -2.44
N GLU A 6 21.27 -29.83 -1.82
CA GLU A 6 20.90 -29.34 -0.49
C GLU A 6 21.86 -29.87 0.59
N GLN A 7 22.29 -31.15 0.49
CA GLN A 7 23.28 -31.72 1.40
C GLN A 7 24.66 -31.07 1.21
N ILE A 8 25.04 -30.76 -0.03
CA ILE A 8 26.26 -30.01 -0.35
C ILE A 8 26.24 -28.63 0.31
N ILE A 9 25.11 -27.90 0.17
CA ILE A 9 24.92 -26.58 0.80
C ILE A 9 25.05 -26.66 2.32
N GLU A 10 24.43 -27.66 2.94
CA GLU A 10 24.50 -27.84 4.38
C GLU A 10 25.91 -28.16 4.87
N LYS A 11 26.65 -29.01 4.14
CA LYS A 11 28.06 -29.30 4.44
C LYS A 11 28.94 -28.05 4.30
N ARG A 12 28.73 -27.26 3.22
CA ARG A 12 29.45 -26.00 3.02
C ARG A 12 29.21 -25.04 4.17
N ARG A 13 27.97 -24.92 4.62
CA ARG A 13 27.58 -24.04 5.74
C ARG A 13 28.29 -24.46 7.02
N ARG A 14 28.26 -25.76 7.37
CA ARG A 14 28.95 -26.30 8.55
C ARG A 14 30.47 -26.09 8.49
N LEU A 15 31.08 -26.28 7.33
CA LEU A 15 32.50 -26.03 7.11
C LEU A 15 32.85 -24.56 7.38
N TRP A 16 32.07 -23.66 6.78
CA TRP A 16 32.27 -22.21 6.93
C TRP A 16 32.05 -21.75 8.37
N ASP A 17 31.00 -22.20 9.02
CA ASP A 17 30.70 -21.82 10.41
C ASP A 17 31.80 -22.27 11.37
N LYS A 18 32.44 -23.40 11.09
CA LYS A 18 33.50 -23.93 11.92
C LYS A 18 34.85 -23.23 11.70
N HIS A 19 35.20 -22.90 10.47
CA HIS A 19 36.58 -22.52 10.13
C HIS A 19 36.70 -21.05 9.68
N ARG A 20 35.65 -20.46 9.06
CA ARG A 20 35.67 -19.10 8.49
C ARG A 20 36.84 -18.84 7.55
N ASP A 21 37.28 -19.86 6.80
CA ASP A 21 38.49 -19.86 5.96
C ASP A 21 38.13 -19.88 4.48
N GLU A 22 38.57 -18.84 3.73
CA GLU A 22 38.33 -18.71 2.30
C GLU A 22 39.00 -19.80 1.48
N GLY A 23 40.19 -20.26 1.90
CA GLY A 23 40.96 -21.31 1.21
C GLY A 23 40.25 -22.66 1.28
N LEU A 24 39.77 -23.03 2.46
CA LEU A 24 38.98 -24.26 2.66
C LEU A 24 37.65 -24.18 1.90
N ASP A 25 36.96 -23.02 1.89
CA ASP A 25 35.75 -22.85 1.10
C ASP A 25 36.01 -23.00 -0.40
N ARG A 26 37.09 -22.42 -0.90
CA ARG A 26 37.52 -22.56 -2.32
C ARG A 26 37.79 -24.00 -2.72
N GLU A 27 38.45 -24.78 -1.86
CA GLU A 27 38.66 -26.21 -2.09
C GLU A 27 37.33 -26.97 -2.07
N PHE A 28 36.48 -26.69 -1.10
CA PHE A 28 35.17 -27.31 -0.98
C PHE A 28 34.31 -27.08 -2.24
N ILE A 29 34.19 -25.85 -2.72
CA ILE A 29 33.35 -25.54 -3.90
C ILE A 29 33.89 -26.21 -5.18
N ARG A 30 35.19 -26.47 -5.28
CA ARG A 30 35.77 -27.22 -6.40
C ARG A 30 35.24 -28.66 -6.40
N VAL A 31 35.28 -29.35 -5.25
CA VAL A 31 34.74 -30.70 -5.09
C VAL A 31 33.23 -30.73 -5.29
N ALA A 32 32.51 -29.77 -4.72
CA ALA A 32 31.06 -29.61 -4.88
C ALA A 32 30.66 -29.44 -6.35
N ALA A 33 31.42 -28.67 -7.12
CA ALA A 33 31.21 -28.50 -8.55
C ALA A 33 31.32 -29.79 -9.34
N ASP A 34 32.35 -30.62 -9.04
CA ASP A 34 32.52 -31.95 -9.65
C ASP A 34 31.35 -32.87 -9.32
N GLU A 35 30.88 -32.88 -8.09
CA GLU A 35 29.74 -33.68 -7.64
C GLU A 35 28.42 -33.23 -8.31
N ILE A 36 28.16 -31.90 -8.41
CA ILE A 36 26.98 -31.37 -9.08
C ILE A 36 26.98 -31.73 -10.56
N VAL A 37 28.10 -31.56 -11.26
CA VAL A 37 28.19 -31.83 -12.70
C VAL A 37 28.14 -33.32 -13.02
N SER A 38 28.66 -34.20 -12.15
CA SER A 38 28.71 -35.65 -12.37
C SER A 38 27.36 -36.34 -12.12
N SER A 39 26.51 -35.81 -11.23
CA SER A 39 25.19 -36.35 -10.91
C SER A 39 24.09 -35.77 -11.83
N GLU A 40 23.30 -36.64 -12.50
CA GLU A 40 22.15 -36.19 -13.32
C GLU A 40 21.06 -35.55 -12.45
N ASP A 41 20.81 -36.09 -11.25
CA ASP A 41 19.82 -35.56 -10.33
C ASP A 41 20.23 -34.15 -9.86
N ASN A 42 21.51 -33.94 -9.54
CA ASN A 42 22.00 -32.63 -9.15
C ASN A 42 21.94 -31.61 -10.32
N ARG A 43 22.30 -32.05 -11.55
CA ARG A 43 22.15 -31.22 -12.74
C ARG A 43 20.68 -30.81 -12.98
N ARG A 44 19.76 -31.75 -12.79
CA ARG A 44 18.31 -31.47 -12.88
C ARG A 44 17.87 -30.49 -11.79
N ALA A 45 18.23 -30.73 -10.54
CA ALA A 45 17.91 -29.86 -9.42
C ALA A 45 18.34 -28.39 -9.64
N VAL A 46 19.60 -28.18 -10.10
CA VAL A 46 20.08 -26.80 -10.36
C VAL A 46 19.51 -26.19 -11.64
N ARG A 47 19.03 -26.97 -12.62
CA ARG A 47 18.27 -26.41 -13.77
C ARG A 47 16.88 -25.95 -13.39
N GLU A 48 16.21 -26.70 -12.53
CA GLU A 48 14.87 -26.37 -12.02
C GLU A 48 14.94 -25.20 -11.03
N ARG A 49 15.89 -25.25 -10.10
CA ARG A 49 16.12 -24.27 -9.02
C ARG A 49 17.55 -23.70 -9.08
N PRO A 50 17.85 -22.78 -10.03
CA PRO A 50 19.20 -22.26 -10.22
C PRO A 50 19.81 -21.59 -8.98
N TRP A 51 18.97 -21.06 -8.08
CA TRP A 51 19.43 -20.45 -6.82
C TRP A 51 20.15 -21.45 -5.88
N LEU A 52 19.92 -22.76 -6.00
CA LEU A 52 20.69 -23.75 -5.24
C LEU A 52 22.20 -23.68 -5.56
N LEU A 53 22.55 -23.39 -6.82
CA LEU A 53 23.93 -23.24 -7.23
C LEU A 53 24.63 -22.06 -6.54
N ILE A 54 23.88 -21.03 -6.18
CA ILE A 54 24.40 -19.84 -5.50
C ILE A 54 24.95 -20.24 -4.12
N GLU A 55 24.12 -20.87 -3.29
CA GLU A 55 24.56 -21.30 -1.96
C GLU A 55 25.58 -22.44 -2.00
N ALA A 56 25.53 -23.29 -3.05
CA ALA A 56 26.47 -24.38 -3.20
C ALA A 56 27.87 -23.94 -3.63
N CYS A 57 28.00 -22.94 -4.53
CA CYS A 57 29.27 -22.68 -5.22
C CYS A 57 29.64 -21.19 -5.40
N PHE A 58 28.75 -20.22 -5.12
CA PHE A 58 29.10 -18.80 -5.32
C PHE A 58 29.71 -18.19 -4.06
N THR A 59 30.50 -17.15 -4.28
CA THR A 59 31.09 -16.31 -3.23
C THR A 59 30.71 -14.85 -3.47
N VAL A 60 30.66 -14.08 -2.41
CA VAL A 60 30.37 -12.64 -2.45
C VAL A 60 31.42 -11.87 -1.65
N VAL A 61 31.64 -10.60 -2.02
CA VAL A 61 32.50 -9.71 -1.25
C VAL A 61 31.60 -8.88 -0.32
N THR A 62 31.94 -8.91 0.96
CA THR A 62 31.28 -8.15 2.01
C THR A 62 31.69 -6.67 1.98
N LYS A 63 30.99 -5.81 2.75
CA LYS A 63 31.30 -4.37 2.86
C LYS A 63 32.71 -4.10 3.41
N ASP A 64 33.23 -5.01 4.23
CA ASP A 64 34.59 -4.98 4.77
C ASP A 64 35.62 -5.72 3.89
N SER A 65 35.30 -5.86 2.59
CA SER A 65 36.17 -6.41 1.53
C SER A 65 36.63 -7.86 1.73
N ARG A 66 35.92 -8.64 2.55
CA ARG A 66 36.18 -10.07 2.70
C ARG A 66 35.40 -10.88 1.69
N THR A 67 36.02 -11.95 1.17
CA THR A 67 35.33 -12.96 0.35
C THR A 67 34.70 -14.01 1.27
N VAL A 68 33.40 -14.20 1.11
CA VAL A 68 32.62 -15.15 1.91
C VAL A 68 31.72 -15.99 1.01
N PRO A 69 31.28 -17.20 1.43
CA PRO A 69 30.21 -17.94 0.75
C PRO A 69 28.97 -17.12 0.59
N PHE A 70 28.31 -17.24 -0.55
CA PHE A 70 27.03 -16.55 -0.76
C PHE A 70 25.88 -17.36 -0.14
N PHE A 71 25.76 -17.35 1.17
CA PHE A 71 24.57 -17.87 1.85
C PHE A 71 23.50 -16.78 1.93
N PHE A 72 22.26 -17.16 1.65
CA PHE A 72 21.14 -16.21 1.71
C PHE A 72 20.91 -15.73 3.15
N ASN A 73 20.72 -14.43 3.28
CA ASN A 73 20.21 -13.82 4.51
C ASN A 73 18.69 -14.07 4.67
N GLU A 74 18.11 -13.60 5.77
CA GLU A 74 16.71 -13.88 6.11
C GLU A 74 15.74 -13.40 5.03
N VAL A 75 15.83 -12.12 4.60
CA VAL A 75 14.94 -11.55 3.58
C VAL A 75 15.14 -12.20 2.20
N GLN A 76 16.34 -12.62 1.86
CA GLN A 76 16.63 -13.33 0.62
C GLN A 76 16.01 -14.73 0.61
N ARG A 77 16.06 -15.46 1.75
CA ARG A 77 15.36 -16.76 1.89
C ARG A 77 13.86 -16.62 1.82
N GLU A 78 13.32 -15.59 2.45
CA GLU A 78 11.88 -15.28 2.37
C GLU A 78 11.46 -15.07 0.90
N PHE A 79 12.23 -14.27 0.13
CA PHE A 79 11.96 -14.06 -1.30
C PHE A 79 12.05 -15.36 -2.11
N ILE A 80 13.09 -16.18 -1.91
CA ILE A 80 13.22 -17.48 -2.61
C ILE A 80 12.03 -18.38 -2.28
N GLY A 81 11.61 -18.46 -1.02
CA GLY A 81 10.43 -19.23 -0.63
C GLY A 81 9.13 -18.75 -1.29
N VAL A 82 8.97 -17.43 -1.48
CA VAL A 82 7.85 -16.89 -2.26
C VAL A 82 7.97 -17.26 -3.73
N LEU A 83 9.16 -17.15 -4.33
CA LEU A 83 9.39 -17.50 -5.73
C LEU A 83 9.12 -18.99 -6.00
N GLU A 84 9.49 -19.89 -5.08
CA GLU A 84 9.20 -21.32 -5.19
C GLU A 84 7.71 -21.64 -5.10
N ARG A 85 6.95 -20.91 -4.28
CA ARG A 85 5.52 -21.10 -4.11
C ARG A 85 4.69 -20.51 -5.24
N GLU A 86 4.96 -19.27 -5.63
CA GLU A 86 4.16 -18.51 -6.61
C GLU A 86 4.62 -18.75 -8.06
N GLY A 87 5.86 -19.17 -8.30
CA GLY A 87 6.43 -19.37 -9.64
C GLY A 87 6.65 -18.08 -10.42
N THR A 88 6.56 -18.17 -11.75
CA THR A 88 6.85 -17.05 -12.67
C THR A 88 5.60 -16.48 -13.38
N GLY A 89 4.40 -16.82 -12.89
CA GLY A 89 3.13 -16.45 -13.54
C GLY A 89 2.79 -14.95 -13.46
N LYS A 90 3.37 -14.22 -12.49
CA LYS A 90 3.20 -12.78 -12.30
C LYS A 90 4.56 -12.12 -12.07
N PRO A 91 4.72 -10.84 -12.44
CA PRO A 91 5.88 -10.07 -12.03
C PRO A 91 5.96 -9.93 -10.50
N TYR A 92 7.17 -9.82 -9.99
CA TYR A 92 7.43 -9.51 -8.58
C TYR A 92 7.80 -8.04 -8.43
N PHE A 93 7.29 -7.40 -7.40
CA PHE A 93 7.73 -6.06 -7.00
C PHE A 93 8.32 -6.12 -5.59
N ILE A 94 9.63 -5.92 -5.49
CA ILE A 94 10.38 -5.91 -4.24
C ILE A 94 10.60 -4.46 -3.82
N LEU A 95 9.85 -4.03 -2.82
CA LEU A 95 10.05 -2.78 -2.11
C LEU A 95 10.82 -3.07 -0.83
N LYS A 96 11.92 -2.39 -0.61
CA LYS A 96 12.88 -2.77 0.44
C LYS A 96 13.49 -1.58 1.15
N GLY A 97 13.99 -1.80 2.37
CA GLY A 97 14.98 -0.93 2.98
C GLY A 97 16.31 -0.98 2.23
N ARG A 98 17.16 0.03 2.47
CA ARG A 98 18.46 0.13 1.81
C ARG A 98 19.38 -1.04 2.20
N GLN A 99 20.23 -1.48 1.25
CA GLN A 99 21.35 -2.43 1.46
C GLN A 99 20.98 -3.84 1.97
N GLN A 100 19.81 -4.36 1.66
CA GLN A 100 19.39 -5.72 2.02
C GLN A 100 19.93 -6.81 1.06
N GLY A 101 20.73 -6.45 0.06
CA GLY A 101 21.42 -7.38 -0.83
C GLY A 101 20.58 -7.96 -1.97
N PHE A 102 19.40 -7.42 -2.27
CA PHE A 102 18.52 -7.94 -3.33
C PHE A 102 19.13 -7.82 -4.73
N THR A 103 19.72 -6.68 -5.08
CA THR A 103 20.39 -6.51 -6.39
C THR A 103 21.47 -7.59 -6.60
N THR A 104 22.21 -7.95 -5.53
CA THR A 104 23.23 -9.00 -5.58
C THR A 104 22.60 -10.38 -5.75
N LEU A 105 21.55 -10.70 -5.01
CA LEU A 105 20.80 -11.95 -5.12
C LEU A 105 20.22 -12.14 -6.53
N ILE A 106 19.49 -11.13 -7.03
CA ILE A 106 18.80 -11.21 -8.33
C ILE A 106 19.82 -11.33 -9.47
N THR A 107 20.96 -10.61 -9.37
CA THR A 107 22.08 -10.76 -10.31
C THR A 107 22.66 -12.18 -10.26
N ALA A 108 22.84 -12.76 -9.08
CA ALA A 108 23.33 -14.13 -8.92
C ALA A 108 22.32 -15.17 -9.46
N ILE A 109 21.00 -14.96 -9.28
CA ILE A 109 19.96 -15.81 -9.89
C ILE A 109 20.06 -15.75 -11.42
N ALA A 110 20.20 -14.56 -12.00
CA ALA A 110 20.36 -14.38 -13.44
C ALA A 110 21.62 -15.10 -13.96
N LEU A 111 22.76 -14.94 -13.29
CA LEU A 111 24.01 -15.61 -13.62
C LEU A 111 23.88 -17.14 -13.49
N ALA A 112 23.39 -17.64 -12.36
CA ALA A 112 23.19 -19.08 -12.13
C ALA A 112 22.27 -19.69 -13.20
N THR A 113 21.18 -19.00 -13.56
CA THR A 113 20.26 -19.47 -14.60
C THR A 113 20.91 -19.50 -15.98
N SER A 114 21.70 -18.48 -16.31
CA SER A 114 22.37 -18.38 -17.63
C SER A 114 23.41 -19.48 -17.87
N ILE A 115 24.02 -20.02 -16.82
CA ILE A 115 25.04 -21.07 -16.92
C ILE A 115 24.47 -22.50 -16.86
N VAL A 116 23.21 -22.68 -16.45
CA VAL A 116 22.59 -24.02 -16.36
C VAL A 116 21.47 -24.26 -17.37
N ARG A 117 20.86 -23.20 -17.95
CA ARG A 117 19.75 -23.31 -18.91
C ARG A 117 20.20 -23.05 -20.34
N ARG A 118 19.59 -23.77 -21.29
CA ARG A 118 19.78 -23.56 -22.74
C ARG A 118 18.75 -22.58 -23.28
N ASN A 119 19.12 -21.86 -24.35
CA ASN A 119 18.24 -20.93 -25.07
C ASN A 119 17.59 -19.90 -24.14
N TRP A 120 18.38 -19.40 -23.17
CA TRP A 120 17.89 -18.46 -22.15
C TRP A 120 18.56 -17.10 -22.33
N ALA A 121 17.77 -16.05 -22.27
CA ALA A 121 18.27 -14.68 -22.32
C ALA A 121 17.74 -13.86 -21.14
N GLY A 122 18.66 -13.26 -20.40
CA GLY A 122 18.37 -12.38 -19.27
C GLY A 122 18.79 -10.93 -19.52
N LEU A 123 18.00 -10.01 -19.02
CA LEU A 123 18.25 -8.56 -19.05
C LEU A 123 18.13 -7.99 -17.64
N THR A 124 19.15 -7.25 -17.21
CA THR A 124 19.07 -6.39 -16.02
C THR A 124 19.16 -4.94 -16.45
N LEU A 125 18.21 -4.13 -16.00
CA LEU A 125 18.15 -2.69 -16.24
C LEU A 125 18.53 -1.95 -14.96
N ALA A 126 19.38 -0.92 -15.07
CA ALA A 126 19.76 -0.07 -13.95
C ALA A 126 19.41 1.39 -14.23
N ASP A 127 19.26 2.19 -13.18
CA ASP A 127 18.89 3.61 -13.23
C ASP A 127 19.94 4.49 -13.96
N LYS A 128 21.23 4.10 -13.85
CA LYS A 128 22.35 4.88 -14.45
C LYS A 128 23.53 3.98 -14.81
N GLY A 129 24.37 4.49 -15.73
CA GLY A 129 25.50 3.74 -16.29
C GLY A 129 26.56 3.31 -15.26
N SER A 130 26.76 4.02 -14.15
CA SER A 130 27.64 3.58 -13.06
C SER A 130 27.08 2.33 -12.37
N ASN A 131 25.78 2.29 -12.11
CA ASN A 131 25.14 1.13 -11.50
C ASN A 131 25.11 -0.08 -12.45
N THR A 132 24.87 0.17 -13.77
CA THR A 132 25.03 -0.87 -14.80
C THR A 132 26.40 -1.54 -14.76
N ARG A 133 27.47 -0.74 -14.70
CA ARG A 133 28.84 -1.25 -14.61
C ARG A 133 29.11 -2.01 -13.31
N SER A 134 28.63 -1.50 -12.18
CA SER A 134 28.78 -2.17 -10.89
C SER A 134 28.05 -3.52 -10.84
N ILE A 135 26.80 -3.58 -11.32
CA ILE A 135 26.03 -4.83 -11.42
C ILE A 135 26.79 -5.85 -12.27
N PHE A 136 27.34 -5.43 -13.40
CA PHE A 136 28.03 -6.34 -14.31
C PHE A 136 29.41 -6.76 -13.78
N ASN A 137 30.27 -5.80 -13.40
CA ASN A 137 31.65 -6.09 -13.04
C ASN A 137 31.80 -6.59 -11.59
N ASP A 138 31.19 -5.84 -10.63
CA ASP A 138 31.46 -6.09 -9.21
C ASP A 138 30.58 -7.21 -8.65
N LYS A 139 29.46 -7.52 -9.29
CA LYS A 139 28.56 -8.59 -8.83
C LYS A 139 28.64 -9.84 -9.72
N ALA A 140 28.34 -9.73 -11.02
CA ALA A 140 28.25 -10.91 -11.87
C ALA A 140 29.63 -11.42 -12.33
N ARG A 141 30.45 -10.55 -12.95
CA ARG A 141 31.76 -10.96 -13.49
C ARG A 141 32.69 -11.48 -12.39
N MET A 142 32.72 -10.81 -11.26
CA MET A 142 33.53 -11.23 -10.12
C MET A 142 33.12 -12.61 -9.60
N VAL A 143 31.81 -12.88 -9.44
CA VAL A 143 31.30 -14.19 -9.05
C VAL A 143 31.64 -15.23 -10.10
N TYR A 144 31.42 -14.94 -11.38
CA TYR A 144 31.75 -15.84 -12.49
C TYR A 144 33.26 -16.22 -12.54
N GLN A 145 34.16 -15.24 -12.37
CA GLN A 145 35.60 -15.46 -12.36
C GLN A 145 36.05 -16.40 -11.22
N ARG A 146 35.40 -16.29 -10.06
CA ARG A 146 35.72 -17.09 -8.87
C ARG A 146 35.08 -18.49 -8.86
N MET A 147 34.13 -18.73 -9.75
CA MET A 147 33.51 -20.03 -9.87
C MET A 147 34.56 -21.11 -10.30
N PRO A 148 34.38 -22.37 -9.85
CA PRO A 148 35.15 -23.51 -10.36
C PRO A 148 35.02 -23.65 -11.87
N ASP A 149 36.13 -23.93 -12.55
CA ASP A 149 36.15 -24.05 -14.02
C ASP A 149 35.21 -25.16 -14.54
N ARG A 150 34.95 -26.18 -13.73
CA ARG A 150 34.05 -27.29 -14.03
C ARG A 150 32.60 -26.82 -14.25
N LEU A 151 32.20 -25.72 -13.62
CA LEU A 151 30.87 -25.09 -13.75
C LEU A 151 30.80 -24.03 -14.85
N LYS A 152 31.95 -23.54 -15.34
CA LYS A 152 31.99 -22.46 -16.35
C LYS A 152 31.65 -23.01 -17.74
N PRO A 153 30.55 -22.53 -18.36
CA PRO A 153 30.32 -22.85 -19.77
C PRO A 153 31.36 -22.19 -20.67
N THR A 154 31.51 -22.72 -21.89
CA THR A 154 32.41 -22.12 -22.88
C THR A 154 31.86 -20.74 -23.30
N GLU A 155 32.62 -19.70 -23.01
CA GLU A 155 32.32 -18.33 -23.43
C GLU A 155 32.63 -18.13 -24.92
N LYS A 156 31.76 -17.41 -25.64
CA LYS A 156 32.06 -16.92 -26.99
C LYS A 156 32.62 -15.50 -26.93
N PHE A 157 32.03 -14.66 -26.09
CA PHE A 157 32.57 -13.35 -25.75
C PHE A 157 32.08 -12.92 -24.37
N ASN A 158 32.92 -12.13 -23.73
CA ASN A 158 32.68 -11.51 -22.45
C ASN A 158 32.93 -10.02 -22.64
N SER A 159 31.89 -9.29 -23.06
CA SER A 159 31.97 -7.86 -23.29
C SER A 159 31.84 -7.08 -21.97
N ALA A 160 31.92 -5.76 -22.05
CA ALA A 160 31.72 -4.89 -20.88
C ALA A 160 30.28 -4.90 -20.31
N LYS A 161 29.33 -5.56 -20.99
CA LYS A 161 27.90 -5.52 -20.61
C LYS A 161 27.18 -6.87 -20.80
N GLU A 162 27.78 -7.88 -21.44
CA GLU A 162 27.11 -9.14 -21.78
C GLU A 162 28.05 -10.34 -21.57
N LEU A 163 27.53 -11.39 -20.93
CA LEU A 163 28.09 -12.74 -20.91
C LEU A 163 27.26 -13.59 -21.88
N PHE A 164 27.93 -14.24 -22.87
CA PHE A 164 27.32 -15.14 -23.83
C PHE A 164 27.98 -16.51 -23.84
N PHE A 165 27.20 -17.56 -23.61
CA PHE A 165 27.65 -18.96 -23.53
C PHE A 165 27.19 -19.71 -24.79
N SER A 166 28.11 -19.87 -25.74
CA SER A 166 27.81 -20.36 -27.11
C SER A 166 27.21 -21.77 -27.15
N ARG A 167 27.72 -22.70 -26.32
CA ARG A 167 27.22 -24.11 -26.28
C ARG A 167 25.84 -24.23 -25.67
N LEU A 168 25.45 -23.29 -24.84
CA LEU A 168 24.11 -23.23 -24.23
C LEU A 168 23.15 -22.35 -25.02
N ASN A 169 23.65 -21.53 -25.95
CA ASN A 169 22.88 -20.44 -26.58
C ASN A 169 22.18 -19.59 -25.51
N SER A 170 22.91 -19.24 -24.46
CA SER A 170 22.40 -18.53 -23.30
C SER A 170 23.19 -17.25 -23.07
N SER A 171 22.52 -16.20 -22.66
CA SER A 171 23.18 -14.92 -22.37
C SER A 171 22.51 -14.18 -21.21
N TRP A 172 23.31 -13.35 -20.54
CA TRP A 172 22.82 -12.34 -19.63
C TRP A 172 23.55 -11.02 -19.86
N ARG A 173 22.80 -9.92 -19.84
CA ARG A 173 23.34 -8.59 -20.05
C ARG A 173 22.77 -7.59 -19.04
N ALA A 174 23.57 -6.54 -18.74
CA ALA A 174 23.15 -5.41 -17.94
C ALA A 174 23.18 -4.13 -18.79
N GLU A 175 22.11 -3.37 -18.78
CA GLU A 175 21.96 -2.13 -19.54
C GLU A 175 21.37 -1.01 -18.66
N THR A 176 21.59 0.24 -19.08
CA THR A 176 20.93 1.39 -18.44
C THR A 176 19.51 1.51 -19.01
N ALA A 177 18.54 1.74 -18.14
CA ALA A 177 17.13 1.87 -18.53
C ALA A 177 16.92 2.98 -19.57
N SER A 178 16.29 2.62 -20.67
CA SER A 178 15.89 3.52 -21.75
C SER A 178 14.76 2.88 -22.57
N GLU A 179 13.93 3.67 -23.21
CA GLU A 179 12.71 3.19 -23.92
C GLU A 179 13.00 2.20 -25.06
N ASN A 180 14.24 2.14 -25.56
CA ASN A 180 14.62 1.34 -26.74
C ASN A 180 15.42 0.07 -26.41
N VAL A 181 15.58 -0.29 -25.15
CA VAL A 181 16.52 -1.33 -24.69
C VAL A 181 16.20 -2.75 -25.18
N ALA A 182 14.94 -3.09 -25.41
CA ALA A 182 14.53 -4.49 -25.60
C ALA A 182 14.22 -4.91 -27.03
N ARG A 183 14.44 -4.07 -28.04
CA ARG A 183 13.89 -4.25 -29.40
C ARG A 183 14.40 -5.45 -30.21
N SER A 184 15.37 -6.25 -29.74
CA SER A 184 16.03 -7.24 -30.59
C SER A 184 16.27 -8.64 -30.00
N LYS A 185 15.77 -8.96 -28.82
CA LYS A 185 15.97 -10.28 -28.19
C LYS A 185 14.73 -10.77 -27.46
N THR A 186 14.47 -12.07 -27.56
CA THR A 186 13.46 -12.77 -26.75
C THR A 186 13.99 -12.99 -25.34
N LEU A 187 13.28 -12.51 -24.30
CA LEU A 187 13.73 -12.50 -22.92
C LEU A 187 13.02 -13.55 -22.07
N SER A 188 13.79 -14.33 -21.32
CA SER A 188 13.30 -15.27 -20.31
C SER A 188 13.38 -14.71 -18.89
N PHE A 189 14.10 -13.59 -18.70
CA PHE A 189 14.31 -12.97 -17.40
C PHE A 189 14.50 -11.46 -17.58
N VAL A 190 13.85 -10.69 -16.72
CA VAL A 190 14.04 -9.24 -16.65
C VAL A 190 14.12 -8.77 -15.20
N HIS A 191 15.16 -8.00 -14.91
CA HIS A 191 15.34 -7.35 -13.62
C HIS A 191 15.39 -5.83 -13.81
N TYR A 192 14.44 -5.12 -13.22
CA TYR A 192 14.41 -3.67 -13.13
C TYR A 192 15.00 -3.26 -11.77
N SER A 193 16.32 -2.95 -11.75
CA SER A 193 17.03 -2.56 -10.54
C SER A 193 16.89 -1.08 -10.28
N GLU A 194 16.46 -0.71 -9.07
CA GLU A 194 16.16 0.66 -8.63
C GLU A 194 15.13 1.35 -9.56
N ALA A 195 14.04 0.64 -9.83
CA ALA A 195 13.00 1.06 -10.79
C ALA A 195 12.35 2.42 -10.47
N ALA A 196 12.28 2.82 -9.20
CA ALA A 196 11.75 4.12 -8.79
C ALA A 196 12.65 5.31 -9.17
N PHE A 197 13.90 5.07 -9.60
CA PHE A 197 14.87 6.09 -9.95
C PHE A 197 15.11 6.23 -11.47
N TYR A 198 14.32 5.56 -12.29
CA TYR A 198 14.44 5.66 -13.74
C TYR A 198 14.07 7.06 -14.23
N LYS A 199 14.84 7.54 -15.21
CA LYS A 199 14.60 8.83 -15.86
C LYS A 199 13.68 8.74 -17.07
N CYS A 200 13.54 7.54 -17.65
CA CYS A 200 12.61 7.26 -18.74
C CYS A 200 11.23 6.88 -18.19
N ASP A 201 10.22 6.95 -19.06
CA ASP A 201 8.86 6.50 -18.72
C ASP A 201 8.83 5.00 -18.45
N LEU A 202 8.48 4.60 -17.22
CA LEU A 202 8.46 3.20 -16.79
C LEU A 202 7.38 2.40 -17.54
N SER A 203 6.24 3.02 -17.84
CA SER A 203 5.15 2.35 -18.55
C SER A 203 5.53 2.02 -19.98
N SER A 204 6.15 2.96 -20.70
CA SER A 204 6.68 2.75 -22.07
C SER A 204 7.78 1.70 -22.08
N LEU A 205 8.68 1.74 -21.09
CA LEU A 205 9.73 0.74 -20.92
C LEU A 205 9.16 -0.64 -20.65
N GLN A 206 8.17 -0.75 -19.76
CA GLN A 206 7.47 -1.99 -19.42
C GLN A 206 6.77 -2.59 -20.66
N ALA A 207 6.09 -1.78 -21.45
CA ALA A 207 5.44 -2.22 -22.68
C ALA A 207 6.46 -2.76 -23.70
N SER A 208 7.57 -2.04 -23.92
CA SER A 208 8.64 -2.43 -24.84
C SER A 208 9.33 -3.74 -24.41
N VAL A 209 9.68 -3.86 -23.14
CA VAL A 209 10.33 -5.06 -22.58
C VAL A 209 9.36 -6.23 -22.50
N GLY A 210 8.10 -5.98 -22.10
CA GLY A 210 7.06 -7.00 -22.03
C GLY A 210 6.78 -7.67 -23.36
N ALA A 211 6.80 -6.92 -24.46
CA ALA A 211 6.66 -7.46 -25.82
C ALA A 211 7.81 -8.41 -26.22
N ALA A 212 8.96 -8.28 -25.58
CA ALA A 212 10.13 -9.14 -25.79
C ALA A 212 10.16 -10.37 -24.88
N CYS A 213 9.31 -10.45 -23.87
CA CYS A 213 9.31 -11.54 -22.90
C CYS A 213 8.60 -12.79 -23.45
N VAL A 214 9.20 -13.98 -23.22
CA VAL A 214 8.49 -15.25 -23.43
C VAL A 214 7.38 -15.44 -22.40
N PRO A 215 6.33 -16.23 -22.70
CA PRO A 215 5.39 -16.66 -21.68
C PRO A 215 6.10 -17.35 -20.50
N GLY A 216 5.82 -16.92 -19.28
CA GLY A 216 6.48 -17.44 -18.08
C GLY A 216 7.88 -16.87 -17.82
N ALA A 217 8.27 -15.78 -18.46
CA ALA A 217 9.49 -15.05 -18.10
C ALA A 217 9.43 -14.59 -16.63
N LEU A 218 10.55 -14.69 -15.92
CA LEU A 218 10.67 -14.15 -14.57
C LEU A 218 10.96 -12.65 -14.65
N VAL A 219 10.03 -11.84 -14.18
CA VAL A 219 10.14 -10.38 -14.16
C VAL A 219 10.18 -9.88 -12.72
N ILE A 220 11.20 -9.12 -12.37
CA ILE A 220 11.42 -8.60 -11.03
C ILE A 220 11.67 -7.10 -11.08
N TYR A 221 10.83 -6.32 -10.41
CA TYR A 221 11.08 -4.92 -10.06
C TYR A 221 11.68 -4.88 -8.67
N GLU A 222 12.77 -4.17 -8.49
CA GLU A 222 13.47 -4.04 -7.20
C GLU A 222 13.84 -2.59 -7.00
N THR A 223 13.45 -2.01 -5.85
CA THR A 223 13.75 -0.61 -5.54
C THR A 223 13.63 -0.28 -4.05
N THR A 224 14.35 0.75 -3.59
CA THR A 224 13.88 1.61 -2.51
C THR A 224 12.86 2.58 -3.09
N ALA A 225 12.00 3.15 -2.27
CA ALA A 225 11.02 4.12 -2.76
C ALA A 225 11.68 5.47 -3.11
N ASN A 226 11.06 6.21 -4.02
CA ASN A 226 11.50 7.54 -4.44
C ASN A 226 10.28 8.46 -4.64
N GLY A 227 9.52 8.70 -3.57
CA GLY A 227 8.31 9.51 -3.61
C GLY A 227 7.19 8.95 -4.50
N PHE A 228 6.30 9.83 -4.95
CA PHE A 228 5.15 9.47 -5.78
C PHE A 228 5.54 9.47 -7.26
N ASN A 229 5.70 8.28 -7.82
CA ASN A 229 6.06 8.07 -9.22
C ASN A 229 5.44 6.79 -9.76
N GLN A 230 5.69 6.46 -11.02
CA GLN A 230 5.15 5.28 -11.71
C GLN A 230 5.48 3.95 -11.01
N ALA A 231 6.56 3.87 -10.22
CA ALA A 231 6.85 2.67 -9.43
C ALA A 231 5.82 2.48 -8.30
N ARG A 232 5.34 3.56 -7.68
CA ARG A 232 4.22 3.51 -6.73
C ARG A 232 2.92 3.12 -7.41
N ASP A 233 2.65 3.66 -8.62
CA ASP A 233 1.44 3.30 -9.36
C ASP A 233 1.43 1.81 -9.72
N LEU A 234 2.58 1.27 -10.11
CA LEU A 234 2.77 -0.16 -10.36
C LEU A 234 2.57 -0.99 -9.08
N TRP A 235 3.11 -0.52 -7.93
CA TRP A 235 2.89 -1.16 -6.63
C TRP A 235 1.42 -1.22 -6.26
N ASN A 236 0.68 -0.14 -6.44
CA ASN A 236 -0.74 -0.05 -6.10
C ASN A 236 -1.67 -0.74 -7.13
N GLY A 237 -1.20 -0.94 -8.36
CA GLY A 237 -2.00 -1.47 -9.46
C GLY A 237 -2.37 -2.97 -9.37
N GLY A 238 -1.81 -3.71 -8.40
CA GLY A 238 -2.16 -5.12 -8.13
C GLY A 238 -1.75 -6.11 -9.21
N SER A 239 -0.96 -5.70 -10.21
CA SER A 239 -0.48 -6.55 -11.30
C SER A 239 0.73 -7.41 -10.92
N CYS A 240 1.39 -7.12 -9.80
CA CYS A 240 2.58 -7.77 -9.31
C CYS A 240 2.31 -8.55 -8.02
N VAL A 241 3.17 -9.50 -7.71
CA VAL A 241 3.34 -10.06 -6.36
C VAL A 241 4.17 -9.05 -5.57
N ASN A 242 3.50 -8.25 -4.74
CA ASN A 242 4.13 -7.19 -3.98
C ASN A 242 4.78 -7.73 -2.71
N LEU A 243 6.07 -7.44 -2.52
CA LEU A 243 6.85 -7.87 -1.37
C LEU A 243 7.53 -6.65 -0.75
N PHE A 244 7.16 -6.36 0.50
CA PHE A 244 7.83 -5.34 1.31
C PHE A 244 8.75 -6.02 2.31
N PHE A 245 10.05 -5.67 2.26
CA PHE A 245 11.04 -6.20 3.17
C PHE A 245 11.49 -5.12 4.14
N GLU A 246 11.07 -5.28 5.38
CA GLU A 246 11.36 -4.38 6.48
C GLU A 246 12.85 -4.35 6.80
N TRP A 247 13.39 -3.18 7.07
CA TRP A 247 14.81 -3.00 7.34
C TRP A 247 15.31 -3.80 8.55
N TRP A 248 14.49 -3.99 9.58
CA TRP A 248 14.88 -4.67 10.82
C TRP A 248 15.01 -6.19 10.69
N LYS A 249 14.59 -6.79 9.58
CA LYS A 249 14.91 -8.19 9.23
C LYS A 249 16.37 -8.38 8.84
N THR A 250 17.15 -7.30 8.73
CA THR A 250 18.58 -7.35 8.46
C THR A 250 19.34 -7.45 9.78
N SER A 251 19.96 -8.60 10.02
CA SER A 251 20.65 -8.90 11.29
C SER A 251 21.79 -7.95 11.63
N GLU A 252 22.38 -7.28 10.63
CA GLU A 252 23.45 -6.30 10.79
C GLU A 252 22.96 -4.95 11.34
N TYR A 253 21.66 -4.67 11.34
CA TYR A 253 21.10 -3.38 11.74
C TYR A 253 20.84 -3.32 13.25
N ARG A 254 21.96 -3.38 14.01
CA ARG A 254 22.01 -3.36 15.48
C ARG A 254 23.10 -2.44 15.96
N CYS A 255 22.85 -1.81 17.12
CA CYS A 255 23.79 -0.93 17.79
C CYS A 255 23.69 -1.12 19.31
N THR A 256 24.82 -1.35 19.95
CA THR A 256 24.89 -1.50 21.42
C THR A 256 25.12 -0.18 22.16
N ASP A 257 25.34 0.90 21.41
CA ASP A 257 25.46 2.25 21.99
C ASP A 257 24.09 2.90 22.13
N TYR A 258 23.55 2.83 23.33
CA TYR A 258 22.20 3.31 23.64
C TYR A 258 22.10 4.81 23.89
N HIS A 259 23.22 5.54 23.96
CA HIS A 259 23.17 6.99 24.14
C HIS A 259 22.42 7.70 23.00
N TYR A 260 22.36 7.13 21.82
CA TYR A 260 21.57 7.64 20.70
C TYR A 260 20.07 7.67 20.99
N ILE A 261 19.57 6.75 21.82
CA ILE A 261 18.17 6.75 22.27
C ILE A 261 17.93 7.91 23.25
N ASP A 262 18.88 8.15 24.15
CA ASP A 262 18.75 9.17 25.21
C ASP A 262 18.80 10.59 24.63
N ARG A 263 19.50 10.81 23.52
CA ARG A 263 19.63 12.08 22.81
C ARG A 263 18.52 12.37 21.82
N ALA A 264 17.53 11.49 21.69
CA ALA A 264 16.43 11.61 20.74
C ALA A 264 15.70 12.95 20.89
N ASP A 265 15.52 13.66 19.77
CA ASP A 265 14.69 14.86 19.68
C ASP A 265 13.18 14.51 19.78
N ALA A 266 12.31 15.50 19.70
CA ALA A 266 10.86 15.30 19.85
C ALA A 266 10.28 14.36 18.78
N TRP A 267 10.73 14.50 17.51
CA TRP A 267 10.30 13.65 16.42
C TRP A 267 10.76 12.20 16.62
N LEU A 268 12.03 12.02 16.96
CA LEU A 268 12.62 10.70 17.14
C LEU A 268 12.03 9.98 18.37
N LYS A 269 11.65 10.71 19.43
CA LYS A 269 10.93 10.13 20.58
C LYS A 269 9.58 9.54 20.20
N GLU A 270 8.80 10.23 19.37
CA GLU A 270 7.55 9.67 18.85
C GLU A 270 7.83 8.46 17.92
N ARG A 271 8.88 8.53 17.12
CA ARG A 271 9.30 7.40 16.28
C ARG A 271 9.71 6.18 17.10
N ILE A 272 10.47 6.36 18.19
CA ILE A 272 10.85 5.28 19.12
C ILE A 272 9.62 4.58 19.73
N LYS A 273 8.55 5.32 20.04
CA LYS A 273 7.30 4.70 20.51
C LYS A 273 6.75 3.75 19.45
N LEU A 274 6.66 4.20 18.19
CA LEU A 274 6.22 3.36 17.08
C LEU A 274 7.11 2.12 16.90
N LEU A 275 8.44 2.28 16.94
CA LEU A 275 9.38 1.16 16.80
C LEU A 275 9.20 0.12 17.91
N ARG A 276 8.88 0.55 19.15
CA ARG A 276 8.53 -0.34 20.26
C ARG A 276 7.18 -1.04 20.05
N GLU A 277 6.17 -0.31 19.55
CA GLU A 277 4.84 -0.86 19.26
C GLU A 277 4.89 -1.96 18.18
N ILE A 278 5.76 -1.83 17.19
CA ILE A 278 5.96 -2.87 16.17
C ILE A 278 6.86 -4.03 16.64
N GLY A 279 7.44 -3.93 17.85
CA GLY A 279 8.15 -5.02 18.51
C GLY A 279 9.66 -5.02 18.32
N LEU A 280 10.29 -3.90 17.92
CA LEU A 280 11.73 -3.81 17.77
C LEU A 280 12.43 -3.80 19.14
N ASP A 281 13.56 -4.49 19.21
CA ASP A 281 14.39 -4.51 20.40
C ASP A 281 15.26 -3.24 20.55
N ARG A 282 15.91 -3.13 21.71
CA ARG A 282 16.69 -1.94 22.06
C ARG A 282 17.88 -1.69 21.14
N GLU A 283 18.52 -2.74 20.64
CA GLU A 283 19.67 -2.60 19.73
C GLU A 283 19.25 -2.12 18.34
N GLN A 284 18.12 -2.60 17.84
CA GLN A 284 17.54 -2.15 16.57
C GLN A 284 17.10 -0.69 16.66
N ILE A 285 16.47 -0.30 17.77
CA ILE A 285 16.08 1.10 18.02
C ILE A 285 17.32 1.99 18.12
N ALA A 286 18.37 1.57 18.83
CA ALA A 286 19.61 2.32 18.92
C ALA A 286 20.29 2.48 17.56
N TRP A 287 20.26 1.44 16.74
CA TRP A 287 20.76 1.51 15.37
C TRP A 287 19.99 2.54 14.52
N TYR A 288 18.65 2.53 14.62
CA TYR A 288 17.81 3.49 13.91
C TYR A 288 18.11 4.93 14.36
N CYS A 289 18.25 5.16 15.68
CA CYS A 289 18.59 6.48 16.22
C CYS A 289 19.98 6.96 15.76
N ARG A 290 20.99 6.07 15.75
CA ARG A 290 22.32 6.39 15.20
C ARG A 290 22.24 6.77 13.73
N THR A 291 21.55 5.95 12.94
CA THR A 291 21.37 6.20 11.51
C THR A 291 20.63 7.50 11.25
N TYR A 292 19.62 7.82 12.05
CA TYR A 292 18.93 9.11 12.00
C TYR A 292 19.90 10.28 12.22
N ASP A 293 20.83 10.18 13.17
CA ASP A 293 21.81 11.24 13.43
C ASP A 293 22.79 11.46 12.26
N GLU A 294 23.07 10.42 11.49
CA GLU A 294 23.98 10.48 10.32
C GLU A 294 23.37 11.25 9.12
N TYR A 295 22.03 11.38 9.03
CA TYR A 295 21.38 12.08 7.93
C TYR A 295 21.34 13.60 8.16
N ILE A 296 21.73 14.38 7.14
CA ILE A 296 21.54 15.83 7.11
C ILE A 296 20.05 16.16 7.02
N ASP A 297 19.36 15.59 6.03
CA ASP A 297 17.90 15.64 5.96
C ASP A 297 17.31 14.41 6.68
N LYS A 298 16.91 14.65 7.92
CA LYS A 298 16.38 13.61 8.82
C LYS A 298 15.16 12.88 8.26
N ARG A 299 14.42 13.49 7.34
CA ARG A 299 13.22 12.89 6.71
C ARG A 299 13.56 11.73 5.80
N LEU A 300 14.77 11.70 5.21
CA LEU A 300 15.21 10.63 4.31
C LEU A 300 15.27 9.27 4.99
N ILE A 301 15.36 9.20 6.32
CA ILE A 301 15.37 7.92 7.02
C ILE A 301 14.06 7.12 6.81
N CYS A 302 12.92 7.81 6.69
CA CYS A 302 11.64 7.17 6.41
C CYS A 302 11.58 6.56 5.01
N GLN A 303 12.28 7.15 4.04
CA GLN A 303 12.39 6.61 2.68
C GLN A 303 13.37 5.43 2.61
N GLU A 304 14.52 5.57 3.26
CA GLU A 304 15.61 4.59 3.19
C GLU A 304 15.39 3.39 4.13
N PHE A 305 14.76 3.62 5.29
CA PHE A 305 14.46 2.61 6.31
C PHE A 305 13.01 2.72 6.81
N PRO A 306 12.03 2.52 5.90
CA PRO A 306 10.61 2.67 6.21
C PRO A 306 10.11 1.56 7.14
N CYS A 307 9.08 1.88 7.93
CA CYS A 307 8.38 0.92 8.76
C CYS A 307 7.16 0.30 8.07
N SER A 308 6.76 0.82 6.93
CA SER A 308 5.72 0.25 6.07
C SER A 308 5.96 0.61 4.61
N ALA A 309 5.32 -0.14 3.70
CA ALA A 309 5.38 0.15 2.28
C ALA A 309 4.81 1.54 1.94
N ASP A 310 3.71 1.92 2.60
CA ASP A 310 3.09 3.22 2.41
C ASP A 310 4.03 4.36 2.85
N GLU A 311 4.71 4.20 4.00
CA GLU A 311 5.69 5.16 4.48
C GLU A 311 6.86 5.34 3.50
N ALA A 312 7.31 4.25 2.88
CA ALA A 312 8.44 4.29 1.95
C ALA A 312 8.20 5.29 0.80
N PHE A 313 6.99 5.35 0.28
CA PHE A 313 6.62 6.24 -0.82
C PHE A 313 6.27 7.67 -0.40
N ILE A 314 6.19 7.97 0.90
CA ILE A 314 5.85 9.30 1.35
C ILE A 314 6.96 10.27 0.96
N SER A 315 6.62 11.21 0.09
CA SER A 315 7.52 12.30 -0.27
C SER A 315 7.75 13.21 0.94
N THR A 316 8.97 13.68 1.09
CA THR A 316 9.41 14.62 2.14
C THR A 316 8.89 16.05 1.95
N GLY A 317 7.79 16.26 1.19
CA GLY A 317 7.16 17.55 0.99
C GLY A 317 6.46 18.12 2.24
N ASP A 318 6.00 19.36 2.16
CA ASP A 318 5.24 20.03 3.23
C ASP A 318 3.83 19.43 3.39
N CYS A 319 3.74 18.21 3.94
CA CYS A 319 2.44 17.61 4.28
C CYS A 319 1.70 18.49 5.28
N VAL A 320 0.41 18.69 5.04
CA VAL A 320 -0.47 19.49 5.91
C VAL A 320 -0.68 18.82 7.27
N PHE A 321 -0.67 17.49 7.30
CA PHE A 321 -0.90 16.67 8.49
C PHE A 321 0.41 16.10 9.06
N ASN A 322 0.38 15.68 10.32
CA ASN A 322 1.56 15.11 10.98
C ASN A 322 1.82 13.68 10.47
N LEU A 323 2.77 13.53 9.55
CA LEU A 323 3.12 12.25 8.92
C LEU A 323 3.48 11.15 9.91
N THR A 324 4.20 11.48 11.02
CA THR A 324 4.58 10.49 12.03
C THR A 324 3.36 9.87 12.69
N LYS A 325 2.36 10.71 13.04
CA LYS A 325 1.11 10.25 13.63
C LYS A 325 0.27 9.46 12.63
N LEU A 326 0.19 9.91 11.37
CA LEU A 326 -0.53 9.20 10.32
C LEU A 326 0.11 7.82 10.05
N ASN A 327 1.43 7.74 9.95
CA ASN A 327 2.13 6.47 9.73
C ASN A 327 1.92 5.49 10.90
N ALA A 328 1.98 5.98 12.13
CA ALA A 328 1.65 5.17 13.30
C ALA A 328 0.22 4.62 13.21
N GLN A 329 -0.73 5.46 12.80
CA GLN A 329 -2.12 5.04 12.63
C GLN A 329 -2.28 4.03 11.48
N MET A 330 -1.61 4.22 10.34
CA MET A 330 -1.65 3.26 9.23
C MET A 330 -1.16 1.87 9.66
N ILE A 331 -0.07 1.81 10.44
CA ILE A 331 0.45 0.55 10.98
C ILE A 331 -0.55 -0.11 11.94
N ARG A 332 -1.26 0.67 12.76
CA ARG A 332 -2.32 0.15 13.64
C ARG A 332 -3.48 -0.40 12.82
N VAL A 333 -3.94 0.34 11.82
CA VAL A 333 -5.05 -0.05 10.95
C VAL A 333 -4.74 -1.33 10.17
N GLN A 334 -3.50 -1.55 9.72
CA GLN A 334 -3.09 -2.81 9.08
C GLN A 334 -3.25 -4.05 9.96
N ARG A 335 -3.27 -3.87 11.29
CA ARG A 335 -3.46 -4.94 12.27
C ARG A 335 -4.91 -5.09 12.73
N MET A 336 -5.80 -4.17 12.32
CA MET A 336 -7.23 -4.21 12.62
C MET A 336 -7.96 -5.22 11.73
N PRO A 337 -9.15 -5.68 12.12
CA PRO A 337 -10.00 -6.47 11.25
C PRO A 337 -10.26 -5.77 9.92
N VAL A 338 -10.27 -6.54 8.83
CA VAL A 338 -10.57 -6.01 7.50
C VAL A 338 -12.01 -5.50 7.48
N PRO A 339 -12.30 -4.30 6.93
CA PRO A 339 -13.66 -3.77 6.84
C PRO A 339 -14.53 -4.66 5.95
N VAL A 340 -15.82 -4.68 6.25
CA VAL A 340 -16.81 -5.33 5.38
C VAL A 340 -17.02 -4.48 4.14
N VAL A 341 -16.80 -5.05 2.96
CA VAL A 341 -16.90 -4.34 1.67
C VAL A 341 -18.15 -4.77 0.93
N GLY A 342 -18.92 -3.80 0.45
CA GLY A 342 -20.17 -4.09 -0.25
C GLY A 342 -20.86 -2.84 -0.78
N GLU A 343 -22.15 -2.95 -1.04
CA GLU A 343 -23.02 -1.85 -1.45
C GLU A 343 -24.47 -2.16 -1.05
N PHE A 344 -25.31 -1.13 -0.98
CA PHE A 344 -26.74 -1.32 -0.75
C PHE A 344 -27.45 -1.69 -2.05
N VAL A 345 -28.30 -2.70 -1.98
CA VAL A 345 -29.24 -3.10 -3.04
C VAL A 345 -30.67 -2.87 -2.57
N TYR A 346 -31.53 -2.41 -3.45
CA TYR A 346 -32.88 -1.98 -3.14
C TYR A 346 -33.78 -2.01 -4.38
N ASP A 347 -35.11 -1.99 -4.14
CA ASP A 347 -36.12 -1.82 -5.18
C ASP A 347 -36.58 -0.37 -5.20
N ARG A 348 -36.60 0.26 -6.40
CA ARG A 348 -37.16 1.60 -6.58
C ARG A 348 -38.67 1.51 -6.83
N VAL A 349 -39.45 2.18 -5.99
CA VAL A 349 -40.91 2.19 -6.07
C VAL A 349 -41.39 3.64 -6.08
N LEU A 350 -42.42 3.94 -6.85
CA LEU A 350 -43.11 5.24 -6.80
C LEU A 350 -44.28 5.15 -5.81
N GLU A 351 -44.20 5.94 -4.75
CA GLU A 351 -45.28 6.03 -3.77
C GLU A 351 -46.19 7.23 -4.08
N PRO A 352 -47.51 7.08 -4.10
CA PRO A 352 -48.43 8.19 -4.33
C PRO A 352 -48.42 9.17 -3.16
N ILE A 353 -48.26 10.46 -3.47
CA ILE A 353 -48.43 11.57 -2.51
C ILE A 353 -49.91 11.91 -2.46
N LYS A 354 -50.53 11.76 -1.28
CA LYS A 354 -51.94 12.14 -1.06
C LYS A 354 -52.02 13.58 -0.55
N GLY A 355 -52.83 14.41 -1.18
CA GLY A 355 -53.15 15.76 -0.70
C GLY A 355 -54.09 15.72 0.49
N PRO A 356 -54.43 16.89 1.09
CA PRO A 356 -55.35 17.00 2.23
C PRO A 356 -56.73 16.40 2.00
N SER A 357 -57.18 16.30 0.74
CA SER A 357 -58.45 15.71 0.32
C SER A 357 -58.37 14.17 0.12
N GLY A 358 -57.22 13.55 0.35
CA GLY A 358 -56.98 12.13 0.05
C GLY A 358 -56.71 11.80 -1.42
N ALA A 359 -56.85 12.79 -2.32
CA ALA A 359 -56.54 12.64 -3.73
C ALA A 359 -55.04 12.53 -3.98
N VAL A 360 -54.61 11.72 -4.97
CA VAL A 360 -53.19 11.61 -5.38
C VAL A 360 -52.81 12.89 -6.11
N VAL A 361 -51.88 13.67 -5.55
CA VAL A 361 -51.40 14.93 -6.10
C VAL A 361 -50.01 14.78 -6.77
N GLY A 362 -49.38 13.60 -6.67
CA GLY A 362 -48.09 13.33 -7.26
C GLY A 362 -47.55 11.98 -6.83
N THR A 363 -46.30 11.68 -7.21
CA THR A 363 -45.55 10.49 -6.76
C THR A 363 -44.19 10.91 -6.26
N ARG A 364 -43.65 10.17 -5.27
CA ARG A 364 -42.27 10.30 -4.83
C ARG A 364 -41.53 8.97 -4.97
N PRO A 365 -40.24 8.95 -5.31
CA PRO A 365 -39.45 7.72 -5.28
C PRO A 365 -39.20 7.33 -3.82
N ILE A 366 -39.29 6.04 -3.54
CA ILE A 366 -38.89 5.42 -2.27
C ILE A 366 -38.06 4.18 -2.56
N LEU A 367 -37.16 3.83 -1.65
CA LEU A 367 -36.35 2.62 -1.72
C LEU A 367 -36.94 1.58 -0.76
N LYS A 368 -37.30 0.41 -1.32
CA LYS A 368 -37.81 -0.74 -0.55
C LYS A 368 -36.85 -1.91 -0.60
N ASN A 369 -37.01 -2.89 0.28
CA ASN A 369 -36.20 -4.11 0.35
C ASN A 369 -34.70 -3.79 0.42
N VAL A 370 -34.33 -2.72 1.12
CA VAL A 370 -32.95 -2.28 1.26
C VAL A 370 -32.16 -3.29 2.06
N ARG A 371 -31.05 -3.76 1.51
CA ARG A 371 -30.10 -4.67 2.19
C ARG A 371 -28.67 -4.37 1.77
N PHE A 372 -27.73 -4.57 2.68
CA PHE A 372 -26.32 -4.48 2.34
C PHE A 372 -25.85 -5.80 1.75
N LEU A 373 -25.27 -5.76 0.54
CA LEU A 373 -24.73 -6.92 -0.15
C LEU A 373 -23.19 -6.86 -0.08
N GLU A 374 -22.61 -7.81 0.66
CA GLU A 374 -21.17 -7.98 0.72
C GLU A 374 -20.64 -8.51 -0.61
N ARG A 375 -19.73 -7.77 -1.23
CA ARG A 375 -19.04 -8.22 -2.44
C ARG A 375 -17.68 -7.52 -2.61
N ALA A 376 -16.70 -8.23 -3.15
CA ALA A 376 -15.43 -7.66 -3.56
C ALA A 376 -15.67 -6.56 -4.63
N GLY A 377 -15.05 -5.37 -4.43
CA GLY A 377 -15.22 -4.22 -5.32
C GLY A 377 -16.52 -3.43 -5.11
N GLY A 378 -17.27 -3.67 -4.04
CA GLY A 378 -18.34 -2.77 -3.58
C GLY A 378 -17.80 -1.37 -3.28
N CYS A 379 -18.69 -0.36 -3.30
CA CYS A 379 -18.29 1.04 -3.12
C CYS A 379 -18.24 1.48 -1.65
N ILE A 380 -18.70 0.67 -0.70
CA ILE A 380 -18.77 0.99 0.72
C ILE A 380 -17.89 0.05 1.53
N ARG A 381 -17.10 0.62 2.44
CA ARG A 381 -16.33 -0.08 3.47
C ARG A 381 -16.92 0.23 4.83
N ILE A 382 -17.43 -0.79 5.53
CA ILE A 382 -17.97 -0.68 6.89
C ILE A 382 -16.88 -1.12 7.87
N HIS A 383 -16.41 -0.20 8.71
CA HIS A 383 -15.38 -0.43 9.72
C HIS A 383 -15.97 -0.82 11.07
N ALA A 384 -17.14 -0.27 11.40
CA ALA A 384 -17.87 -0.57 12.63
C ALA A 384 -19.40 -0.51 12.40
N SER A 385 -20.15 -1.41 13.01
CA SER A 385 -21.61 -1.39 12.97
C SER A 385 -22.19 -0.24 13.80
N PRO A 386 -23.43 0.22 13.49
CA PRO A 386 -24.11 1.23 14.28
C PRO A 386 -24.30 0.80 15.74
N ARG A 387 -23.95 1.69 16.68
CA ARG A 387 -24.06 1.42 18.12
C ARG A 387 -25.46 1.77 18.64
N VAL A 388 -25.99 0.90 19.48
CA VAL A 388 -27.26 1.07 20.19
C VAL A 388 -27.07 0.79 21.68
N LYS A 389 -27.78 1.53 22.51
CA LYS A 389 -27.89 1.23 23.94
C LYS A 389 -29.07 0.31 24.19
N ARG A 390 -28.88 -0.77 24.96
CA ARG A 390 -29.94 -1.70 25.32
C ARG A 390 -30.19 -1.67 26.83
N ASP A 391 -31.45 -1.92 27.21
CA ASP A 391 -31.83 -2.10 28.62
C ASP A 391 -31.54 -3.55 29.10
N GLU A 392 -31.89 -3.84 30.34
CA GLU A 392 -31.75 -5.17 30.97
C GLU A 392 -32.56 -6.28 30.28
N ARG A 393 -33.58 -5.89 29.50
CA ARG A 393 -34.41 -6.81 28.72
C ARG A 393 -33.90 -7.03 27.29
N GLY A 394 -32.82 -6.34 26.92
CA GLY A 394 -32.23 -6.39 25.58
C GLY A 394 -32.91 -5.47 24.57
N GLU A 395 -33.91 -4.66 24.98
CA GLU A 395 -34.60 -3.71 24.09
C GLU A 395 -33.71 -2.47 23.83
N VAL A 396 -33.77 -1.95 22.60
CA VAL A 396 -33.03 -0.74 22.21
C VAL A 396 -33.69 0.47 22.85
N VAL A 397 -32.96 1.18 23.70
CA VAL A 397 -33.46 2.37 24.43
C VAL A 397 -32.83 3.67 23.96
N ALA A 398 -31.68 3.62 23.24
CA ALA A 398 -31.08 4.81 22.63
C ALA A 398 -30.17 4.45 21.46
N LEU A 399 -29.97 5.40 20.57
CA LEU A 399 -29.20 5.28 19.34
C LEU A 399 -28.00 6.22 19.38
N ALA A 400 -26.83 5.77 18.94
CA ALA A 400 -25.66 6.64 18.80
C ALA A 400 -25.88 7.63 17.63
N PRO A 401 -25.50 8.92 17.78
CA PRO A 401 -25.57 9.90 16.71
C PRO A 401 -24.42 9.75 15.72
N TYR A 402 -24.74 9.90 14.44
CA TYR A 402 -23.76 9.84 13.36
C TYR A 402 -23.81 11.08 12.46
N VAL A 403 -22.71 11.33 11.77
CA VAL A 403 -22.59 12.42 10.79
C VAL A 403 -22.04 11.85 9.49
N LEU A 404 -22.61 12.26 8.37
CA LEU A 404 -22.21 11.90 7.03
C LEU A 404 -21.73 13.14 6.28
N GLY A 405 -20.45 13.18 5.90
CA GLY A 405 -19.89 14.17 4.98
C GLY A 405 -19.69 13.54 3.62
N GLY A 406 -20.14 14.20 2.56
CA GLY A 406 -19.98 13.72 1.18
C GLY A 406 -19.30 14.74 0.29
N ASP A 407 -18.45 14.26 -0.60
CA ASP A 407 -17.80 15.04 -1.65
C ASP A 407 -18.21 14.51 -3.03
N THR A 408 -18.47 15.42 -3.96
CA THR A 408 -18.99 15.09 -5.29
C THR A 408 -17.89 15.16 -6.33
N ALA A 409 -17.78 14.12 -7.17
CA ALA A 409 -16.83 14.10 -8.27
C ALA A 409 -17.10 15.23 -9.29
N GLY A 410 -16.01 15.89 -9.68
CA GLY A 410 -15.95 16.74 -10.85
C GLY A 410 -15.79 15.93 -12.15
N GLU A 411 -15.45 16.63 -13.25
CA GLU A 411 -15.09 15.97 -14.50
C GLU A 411 -13.69 15.35 -14.41
N GLY A 412 -13.53 14.07 -14.84
CA GLY A 412 -12.22 13.44 -14.99
C GLY A 412 -11.92 12.27 -14.07
N SER A 413 -10.92 12.39 -13.19
CA SER A 413 -10.40 11.29 -12.36
C SER A 413 -11.01 11.20 -10.97
N ASP A 414 -11.81 12.21 -10.56
CA ASP A 414 -12.33 12.34 -9.21
C ASP A 414 -13.33 11.24 -8.84
N CYS A 415 -13.45 10.96 -7.56
CA CYS A 415 -14.35 9.97 -7.01
C CYS A 415 -15.52 10.62 -6.28
N PHE A 416 -16.71 10.02 -6.39
CA PHE A 416 -17.76 10.25 -5.41
C PHE A 416 -17.36 9.61 -4.09
N THR A 417 -17.27 10.40 -3.02
CA THR A 417 -16.84 9.93 -1.71
C THR A 417 -17.76 10.35 -0.58
N ALA A 418 -17.83 9.54 0.46
CA ALA A 418 -18.50 9.94 1.71
C ALA A 418 -17.84 9.28 2.93
N LYS A 419 -17.93 9.99 4.06
CA LYS A 419 -17.46 9.55 5.36
C LYS A 419 -18.59 9.55 6.37
N ILE A 420 -18.75 8.43 7.09
CA ILE A 420 -19.59 8.37 8.28
C ILE A 420 -18.69 8.40 9.51
N ILE A 421 -18.97 9.31 10.41
CA ILE A 421 -18.29 9.40 11.71
C ILE A 421 -19.29 9.24 12.85
N ASP A 422 -18.89 8.49 13.87
CA ASP A 422 -19.58 8.44 15.15
C ASP A 422 -19.42 9.80 15.85
N ASN A 423 -20.51 10.50 16.09
CA ASN A 423 -20.42 11.86 16.60
C ASN A 423 -20.02 11.96 18.08
N MET A 424 -20.12 10.87 18.83
CA MET A 424 -19.67 10.82 20.22
C MET A 424 -18.14 10.75 20.31
N THR A 425 -17.52 9.95 19.43
CA THR A 425 -16.07 9.70 19.47
C THR A 425 -15.30 10.48 18.39
N GLY A 426 -15.93 10.78 17.27
CA GLY A 426 -15.26 11.32 16.07
C GLY A 426 -14.65 10.27 15.17
N ALA A 427 -14.77 8.99 15.50
CA ALA A 427 -14.18 7.91 14.74
C ALA A 427 -14.93 7.63 13.43
N THR A 428 -14.19 7.39 12.35
CA THR A 428 -14.73 6.90 11.09
C THR A 428 -15.30 5.49 11.27
N VAL A 429 -16.56 5.29 10.90
CA VAL A 429 -17.24 3.99 10.99
C VAL A 429 -17.59 3.40 9.63
N ALA A 430 -17.72 4.22 8.59
CA ALA A 430 -17.88 3.75 7.21
C ALA A 430 -17.32 4.77 6.21
N THR A 431 -16.94 4.26 5.03
CA THR A 431 -16.42 5.07 3.92
C THR A 431 -17.07 4.60 2.63
N LEU A 432 -17.60 5.54 1.83
CA LEU A 432 -18.01 5.30 0.44
C LEU A 432 -16.97 5.92 -0.49
N GLN A 433 -16.58 5.17 -1.54
CA GLN A 433 -15.69 5.66 -2.58
C GLN A 433 -15.99 4.95 -3.89
N ARG A 434 -16.30 5.72 -4.94
CA ARG A 434 -16.56 5.15 -6.27
C ARG A 434 -16.15 6.12 -7.37
N LYS A 435 -15.29 5.63 -8.26
CA LYS A 435 -14.96 6.32 -9.49
C LYS A 435 -16.04 6.04 -10.55
N ARG A 436 -16.50 7.06 -11.27
CA ARG A 436 -17.51 6.93 -12.33
C ARG A 436 -18.82 6.32 -11.81
N MET A 437 -19.52 7.04 -10.99
CA MET A 437 -20.84 6.72 -10.48
C MET A 437 -21.83 7.80 -10.91
N ASP A 438 -23.08 7.44 -11.24
CA ASP A 438 -24.12 8.44 -11.53
C ASP A 438 -24.54 9.14 -10.23
N ALA A 439 -24.83 10.44 -10.32
CA ALA A 439 -25.09 11.28 -9.16
C ALA A 439 -26.35 10.88 -8.37
N ASP A 440 -27.36 10.31 -9.05
CA ASP A 440 -28.56 9.76 -8.43
C ASP A 440 -28.27 8.44 -7.72
N LEU A 441 -27.46 7.56 -8.30
CA LEU A 441 -27.02 6.32 -7.65
C LEU A 441 -26.18 6.61 -6.39
N TYR A 442 -25.30 7.61 -6.47
CA TYR A 442 -24.56 8.07 -5.31
C TYR A 442 -25.49 8.54 -4.20
N ALA A 443 -26.50 9.37 -4.53
CA ALA A 443 -27.49 9.85 -3.57
C ALA A 443 -28.29 8.71 -2.92
N GLU A 444 -28.67 7.66 -3.68
CA GLU A 444 -29.36 6.49 -3.15
C GLU A 444 -28.48 5.68 -2.20
N GLN A 445 -27.19 5.51 -2.51
CA GLN A 445 -26.25 4.86 -1.59
C GLN A 445 -26.06 5.70 -0.31
N LEU A 446 -25.99 7.02 -0.41
CA LEU A 446 -25.93 7.92 0.75
C LEU A 446 -27.21 7.85 1.60
N TYR A 447 -28.38 7.79 0.95
CA TYR A 447 -29.67 7.60 1.64
C TYR A 447 -29.65 6.33 2.47
N CYS A 448 -29.30 5.20 1.84
CA CYS A 448 -29.24 3.92 2.52
C CYS A 448 -28.19 3.90 3.64
N LEU A 449 -27.02 4.45 3.39
CA LEU A 449 -25.93 4.52 4.35
C LEU A 449 -26.26 5.41 5.54
N GLY A 450 -26.87 6.57 5.30
CA GLY A 450 -27.33 7.48 6.37
C GLY A 450 -28.43 6.87 7.24
N LYS A 451 -29.40 6.18 6.61
CA LYS A 451 -30.46 5.44 7.32
C LYS A 451 -29.88 4.27 8.14
N HIS A 452 -28.88 3.55 7.58
CA HIS A 452 -28.18 2.48 8.29
C HIS A 452 -27.54 2.98 9.59
N TYR A 453 -27.00 4.19 9.59
CA TYR A 453 -26.39 4.85 10.75
C TYR A 453 -27.36 5.82 11.43
N HIS A 454 -28.57 5.33 11.75
CA HIS A 454 -29.58 6.02 12.57
C HIS A 454 -29.96 7.42 12.04
N GLU A 455 -30.12 7.53 10.72
CA GLU A 455 -30.42 8.81 10.08
C GLU A 455 -29.34 9.87 10.36
N ALA A 456 -28.09 9.54 10.05
CA ALA A 456 -26.93 10.40 10.24
C ALA A 456 -27.17 11.82 9.71
N LEU A 457 -26.69 12.87 10.40
CA LEU A 457 -26.70 14.22 9.86
C LEU A 457 -25.90 14.28 8.57
N LEU A 458 -26.54 14.59 7.45
CA LEU A 458 -25.99 14.47 6.11
C LEU A 458 -25.66 15.85 5.51
N GLY A 459 -24.38 16.07 5.18
CA GLY A 459 -23.90 17.24 4.44
C GLY A 459 -23.09 16.82 3.22
N VAL A 460 -23.65 17.03 2.02
CA VAL A 460 -22.99 16.74 0.74
C VAL A 460 -22.57 18.04 0.07
N GLU A 461 -21.38 18.06 -0.51
CA GLU A 461 -20.93 19.19 -1.32
C GLU A 461 -21.79 19.34 -2.59
N ILE A 462 -22.12 20.59 -2.92
CA ILE A 462 -23.01 20.92 -4.06
C ILE A 462 -22.33 21.75 -5.14
N ASN A 463 -21.00 21.94 -5.08
CA ASN A 463 -20.29 22.84 -5.99
C ASN A 463 -20.30 22.37 -7.45
N PHE A 464 -20.06 21.08 -7.67
CA PHE A 464 -20.03 20.51 -9.01
C PHE A 464 -21.41 20.11 -9.50
N THR A 465 -22.23 19.54 -8.63
CA THR A 465 -23.60 19.14 -8.98
C THR A 465 -24.52 19.18 -7.76
N PRO A 466 -25.67 19.85 -7.85
CA PRO A 466 -26.70 19.82 -6.81
C PRO A 466 -27.56 18.55 -6.85
N THR A 467 -27.39 17.71 -7.89
CA THR A 467 -28.23 16.53 -8.16
C THR A 467 -28.32 15.57 -6.98
N PRO A 468 -27.21 15.18 -6.29
CA PRO A 468 -27.30 14.27 -5.14
C PRO A 468 -28.18 14.82 -4.03
N MET A 469 -28.04 16.12 -3.70
CA MET A 469 -28.83 16.76 -2.65
C MET A 469 -30.32 16.85 -3.01
N GLN A 470 -30.63 17.23 -4.27
CA GLN A 470 -31.99 17.26 -4.77
C GLN A 470 -32.65 15.87 -4.75
N HIS A 471 -31.89 14.83 -5.08
CA HIS A 471 -32.39 13.46 -5.07
C HIS A 471 -32.66 12.96 -3.64
N LEU A 472 -31.76 13.24 -2.69
CA LEU A 472 -31.95 12.95 -1.26
C LEU A 472 -33.22 13.61 -0.69
N LEU A 473 -33.49 14.87 -1.05
CA LEU A 473 -34.72 15.56 -0.67
C LEU A 473 -35.95 14.87 -1.25
N LYS A 474 -35.92 14.46 -2.53
CA LYS A 474 -37.03 13.72 -3.18
C LYS A 474 -37.28 12.35 -2.52
N LEU A 475 -36.23 11.67 -2.06
CA LEU A 475 -36.32 10.41 -1.30
C LEU A 475 -36.86 10.65 0.12
N GLY A 476 -36.94 11.88 0.60
CA GLY A 476 -37.44 12.24 1.94
C GLY A 476 -36.43 12.01 3.05
N TYR A 477 -35.13 12.19 2.78
CA TYR A 477 -34.12 12.17 3.85
C TYR A 477 -34.32 13.38 4.74
N SER A 478 -34.47 13.21 6.05
CA SER A 478 -34.95 14.28 6.96
C SER A 478 -33.78 15.02 7.63
N ASN A 479 -32.70 14.34 8.03
CA ASN A 479 -31.62 14.93 8.80
C ASN A 479 -30.49 15.49 7.91
N ILE A 480 -30.79 16.63 7.25
CA ILE A 480 -29.88 17.29 6.30
C ILE A 480 -29.23 18.50 6.95
N TYR A 481 -27.95 18.74 6.62
CA TYR A 481 -27.23 19.96 6.96
C TYR A 481 -27.73 21.13 6.07
N TYR A 482 -28.10 22.25 6.70
CA TYR A 482 -28.45 23.48 6.05
C TYR A 482 -27.43 24.56 6.35
N ARG A 483 -26.92 25.21 5.30
CA ARG A 483 -26.07 26.40 5.42
C ARG A 483 -26.88 27.65 5.46
N GLU A 484 -26.40 28.66 6.18
CA GLU A 484 -27.00 29.99 6.20
C GLU A 484 -26.42 30.81 5.03
N VAL A 485 -27.29 31.43 4.25
CA VAL A 485 -26.93 32.34 3.15
C VAL A 485 -27.54 33.71 3.48
N VAL A 486 -26.67 34.69 3.65
CA VAL A 486 -27.12 36.08 3.85
C VAL A 486 -27.37 36.71 2.47
N SER A 487 -28.63 37.09 2.19
CA SER A 487 -28.95 37.80 0.96
C SER A 487 -28.35 39.22 0.99
N THR A 488 -27.68 39.60 -0.10
CA THR A 488 -27.16 40.97 -0.31
C THR A 488 -28.23 41.98 -0.70
N SER A 489 -29.52 41.60 -0.72
CA SER A 489 -30.64 42.52 -0.93
C SER A 489 -30.90 43.37 0.31
N MET A 490 -31.52 44.55 0.14
CA MET A 490 -31.73 45.57 1.19
C MET A 490 -32.46 45.09 2.46
N ILE A 491 -32.91 43.84 2.49
CA ILE A 491 -33.49 43.18 3.65
C ILE A 491 -32.56 42.00 3.95
N ASN A 492 -31.73 42.12 5.01
CA ASN A 492 -30.83 41.04 5.51
C ASN A 492 -31.66 39.86 6.04
N GLU A 493 -32.35 39.13 5.18
CA GLU A 493 -32.98 37.86 5.55
C GLU A 493 -32.00 36.72 5.35
N ALA A 494 -31.64 36.04 6.43
CA ALA A 494 -30.89 34.80 6.38
C ALA A 494 -31.77 33.67 5.85
N THR A 495 -31.48 33.16 4.66
CA THR A 495 -32.11 31.97 4.10
C THR A 495 -31.25 30.75 4.32
N THR A 496 -31.86 29.60 4.59
CA THR A 496 -31.15 28.33 4.75
C THR A 496 -31.25 27.53 3.46
N VAL A 497 -30.10 26.98 3.00
CA VAL A 497 -30.01 26.19 1.79
C VAL A 497 -29.42 24.79 2.14
N PRO A 498 -30.03 23.69 1.67
CA PRO A 498 -29.52 22.35 1.96
C PRO A 498 -28.19 22.07 1.26
N GLY A 499 -27.35 21.33 1.94
CA GLY A 499 -26.04 20.90 1.44
C GLY A 499 -24.88 21.80 1.86
N PHE A 500 -23.67 21.35 1.59
CA PHE A 500 -22.41 22.04 1.89
C PHE A 500 -21.88 22.73 0.62
N GLN A 501 -21.39 23.95 0.76
CA GLN A 501 -20.72 24.66 -0.34
C GLN A 501 -19.29 24.98 0.06
N THR A 502 -18.36 24.55 -0.78
CA THR A 502 -16.95 24.86 -0.64
C THR A 502 -16.60 26.08 -1.47
N ASP A 503 -16.24 27.16 -0.80
CA ASP A 503 -15.56 28.32 -1.39
C ASP A 503 -14.15 28.43 -0.81
N HIS A 504 -13.39 29.46 -1.21
CA HIS A 504 -12.01 29.62 -0.74
C HIS A 504 -11.92 29.71 0.79
N ASN A 505 -12.81 30.41 1.44
CA ASN A 505 -12.79 30.64 2.90
C ASN A 505 -13.32 29.43 3.67
N SER A 506 -14.43 28.84 3.24
CA SER A 506 -14.99 27.64 3.87
C SER A 506 -14.04 26.44 3.74
N ARG A 507 -13.35 26.30 2.59
CA ARG A 507 -12.36 25.24 2.37
C ARG A 507 -11.20 25.30 3.37
N GLU A 508 -10.62 26.48 3.56
CA GLU A 508 -9.54 26.65 4.54
C GLU A 508 -10.05 26.39 5.97
N GLY A 509 -11.25 26.83 6.31
CA GLY A 509 -11.88 26.61 7.63
C GLY A 509 -12.12 25.14 7.95
N ILE A 510 -12.65 24.34 7.01
CA ILE A 510 -12.86 22.90 7.24
C ILE A 510 -11.54 22.13 7.33
N LEU A 511 -10.53 22.52 6.54
CA LEU A 511 -9.20 21.92 6.59
C LEU A 511 -8.48 22.24 7.90
N ASP A 512 -8.59 23.47 8.42
CA ASP A 512 -8.04 23.82 9.73
C ASP A 512 -8.69 23.03 10.87
N ASN A 513 -10.01 22.81 10.78
CA ASN A 513 -10.73 21.97 11.72
C ASN A 513 -10.22 20.52 11.67
N LEU A 514 -10.06 19.95 10.48
CA LEU A 514 -9.56 18.58 10.31
C LEU A 514 -8.12 18.44 10.80
N VAL A 515 -7.24 19.42 10.52
CA VAL A 515 -5.84 19.43 11.01
C VAL A 515 -5.80 19.40 12.54
N ARG A 516 -6.65 20.17 13.21
CA ARG A 516 -6.74 20.14 14.69
C ARG A 516 -7.22 18.79 15.19
N GLN A 517 -8.28 18.25 14.59
CA GLN A 517 -8.87 16.97 14.98
C GLN A 517 -7.83 15.84 14.89
N LEU A 518 -7.16 15.69 13.74
CA LEU A 518 -6.16 14.65 13.52
C LEU A 518 -4.83 14.89 14.28
N ARG A 519 -4.53 16.14 14.64
CA ARG A 519 -3.41 16.45 15.54
C ARG A 519 -3.69 15.96 16.96
N ASP A 520 -4.92 16.16 17.43
CA ASP A 520 -5.31 15.84 18.80
C ASP A 520 -5.62 14.34 18.93
N ASP A 521 -6.33 13.75 17.97
CA ASP A 521 -6.60 12.31 17.90
C ASP A 521 -6.50 11.76 16.47
N PRO A 522 -5.33 11.26 16.05
CA PRO A 522 -5.19 10.61 14.75
C PRO A 522 -5.86 9.24 14.67
N THR A 523 -6.23 8.63 15.82
CA THR A 523 -6.80 7.28 15.86
C THR A 523 -8.26 7.24 15.42
N CYS A 524 -8.89 8.41 15.30
CA CYS A 524 -10.27 8.52 14.81
C CYS A 524 -10.42 8.13 13.32
N GLU A 525 -9.34 8.16 12.52
CA GLU A 525 -9.40 7.69 11.14
C GLU A 525 -8.87 6.25 11.03
N VAL A 526 -9.70 5.35 10.51
CA VAL A 526 -9.41 3.91 10.40
C VAL A 526 -9.49 3.39 8.96
N ASP A 527 -9.83 4.25 7.99
CA ASP A 527 -9.86 3.88 6.58
C ASP A 527 -8.48 4.09 5.94
N MET A 528 -7.87 3.02 5.45
CA MET A 528 -6.52 3.05 4.91
C MET A 528 -6.37 3.98 3.70
N GLU A 529 -7.37 4.02 2.79
CA GLU A 529 -7.32 4.89 1.61
C GLU A 529 -7.35 6.37 2.00
N THR A 530 -8.15 6.72 3.00
CA THR A 530 -8.17 8.10 3.55
C THR A 530 -6.83 8.47 4.20
N LEU A 531 -6.25 7.55 4.98
CA LEU A 531 -4.93 7.78 5.56
C LEU A 531 -3.88 8.00 4.47
N ARG A 532 -3.94 7.27 3.35
CA ARG A 532 -3.06 7.47 2.18
C ARG A 532 -3.25 8.84 1.56
N GLU A 533 -4.49 9.30 1.33
CA GLU A 533 -4.76 10.65 0.81
C GLU A 533 -4.25 11.73 1.77
N LEU A 534 -4.45 11.58 3.08
CA LEU A 534 -3.94 12.50 4.10
C LEU A 534 -2.41 12.64 4.04
N THR A 535 -1.67 11.55 3.75
CA THR A 535 -0.20 11.61 3.62
C THR A 535 0.27 12.34 2.37
N THR A 536 -0.57 12.45 1.35
CA THR A 536 -0.28 13.10 0.07
C THR A 536 -0.82 14.53 -0.02
N PHE A 537 -1.49 14.99 1.02
CA PHE A 537 -2.10 16.32 1.07
C PHE A 537 -1.08 17.36 1.56
N ILE A 538 -0.64 18.26 0.68
CA ILE A 538 0.50 19.15 0.89
C ILE A 538 0.13 20.63 0.80
N ARG A 539 1.02 21.48 1.31
CA ARG A 539 1.07 22.91 1.00
C ARG A 539 1.86 23.10 -0.29
N ASN A 540 1.21 23.47 -1.38
CA ASN A 540 1.88 23.63 -2.66
C ASN A 540 2.62 24.98 -2.73
N PRO A 541 3.97 25.01 -2.71
CA PRO A 541 4.73 26.24 -2.73
C PRO A 541 4.59 27.01 -4.05
N LYS A 542 4.28 26.31 -5.15
CA LYS A 542 4.05 26.93 -6.48
C LYS A 542 2.70 27.63 -6.57
N LYS A 543 1.78 27.36 -5.67
CA LYS A 543 0.42 27.94 -5.60
C LYS A 543 0.21 28.71 -4.28
N LEU A 544 1.18 29.51 -3.87
CA LEU A 544 1.11 30.36 -2.67
C LEU A 544 0.74 29.60 -1.39
N GLY A 545 1.16 28.35 -1.28
CA GLY A 545 0.88 27.52 -0.10
C GLY A 545 -0.53 26.93 -0.05
N ARG A 546 -1.29 26.93 -1.17
CA ARG A 546 -2.59 26.25 -1.25
C ARG A 546 -2.46 24.80 -0.80
N ARG A 547 -3.41 24.37 0.02
CA ARG A 547 -3.50 22.98 0.51
C ARG A 547 -4.26 22.14 -0.50
N GLU A 548 -3.62 21.15 -1.08
CA GLU A 548 -4.19 20.28 -2.12
C GLU A 548 -3.45 18.93 -2.17
N ALA A 549 -4.03 17.95 -2.85
CA ALA A 549 -3.32 16.70 -3.14
C ALA A 549 -2.08 16.96 -4.00
N MET A 550 -1.04 16.17 -3.81
CA MET A 550 0.14 16.15 -4.69
C MET A 550 -0.27 15.79 -6.13
N ALA A 551 0.54 16.20 -7.10
CA ALA A 551 0.33 15.81 -8.50
C ALA A 551 0.23 14.28 -8.64
N GLY A 552 -0.87 13.80 -9.24
CA GLY A 552 -1.16 12.37 -9.38
C GLY A 552 -1.81 11.70 -8.15
N ALA A 553 -2.08 12.45 -7.08
CA ALA A 553 -2.86 11.98 -5.93
C ALA A 553 -4.26 12.63 -5.91
N HIS A 554 -5.15 12.09 -5.08
CA HIS A 554 -6.52 12.56 -4.88
C HIS A 554 -6.70 13.11 -3.46
N ASP A 555 -7.70 13.99 -3.27
CA ASP A 555 -8.10 14.55 -1.97
C ASP A 555 -9.61 14.42 -1.68
N ASP A 556 -10.32 13.61 -2.46
CA ASP A 556 -11.77 13.43 -2.36
C ASP A 556 -12.20 12.90 -0.98
N LEU A 557 -11.50 11.89 -0.44
CA LEU A 557 -11.76 11.35 0.89
C LEU A 557 -11.36 12.32 2.01
N VAL A 558 -10.30 13.11 1.81
CA VAL A 558 -9.89 14.16 2.75
C VAL A 558 -10.97 15.23 2.84
N MET A 559 -11.55 15.63 1.69
CA MET A 559 -12.62 16.63 1.66
C MET A 559 -13.90 16.10 2.30
N ALA A 560 -14.34 14.89 1.98
CA ALA A 560 -15.49 14.25 2.62
C ALA A 560 -15.32 14.15 4.15
N LEU A 561 -14.11 13.78 4.63
CA LEU A 561 -13.79 13.72 6.06
C LEU A 561 -13.80 15.13 6.69
N ALA A 562 -13.26 16.14 6.00
CA ALA A 562 -13.24 17.53 6.47
C ALA A 562 -14.66 18.08 6.62
N ILE A 563 -15.55 17.82 5.66
CA ILE A 563 -16.96 18.19 5.72
C ILE A 563 -17.64 17.50 6.90
N ALA A 564 -17.46 16.17 7.06
CA ALA A 564 -18.04 15.42 8.15
C ALA A 564 -17.64 16.01 9.52
N HIS A 565 -16.34 16.24 9.74
CA HIS A 565 -15.85 16.84 10.99
C HIS A 565 -16.32 18.29 11.22
N PHE A 566 -16.56 19.04 10.16
CA PHE A 566 -17.05 20.42 10.27
C PHE A 566 -18.51 20.49 10.73
N ILE A 567 -19.38 19.68 10.13
CA ILE A 567 -20.82 19.72 10.42
C ILE A 567 -21.20 19.05 11.74
N ARG A 568 -20.26 18.31 12.39
CA ARG A 568 -20.47 17.62 13.69
C ARG A 568 -21.12 18.50 14.76
N GLY A 569 -20.81 19.78 14.78
CA GLY A 569 -21.37 20.71 15.76
C GLY A 569 -22.87 20.91 15.66
N ARG A 570 -23.48 20.50 14.55
CA ARG A 570 -24.93 20.57 14.33
C ARG A 570 -25.67 19.27 14.70
N GLN A 571 -24.96 18.22 15.10
CA GLN A 571 -25.51 16.95 15.57
C GLN A 571 -25.26 16.79 17.08
N SER A 572 -26.17 16.10 17.79
CA SER A 572 -25.97 15.72 19.19
C SER A 572 -24.65 14.95 19.39
N ARG A 573 -24.02 15.09 20.53
CA ARG A 573 -22.89 14.29 20.99
C ARG A 573 -23.28 13.26 22.06
N ASP A 574 -24.57 13.24 22.43
CA ASP A 574 -25.14 12.29 23.36
C ASP A 574 -26.08 11.32 22.67
N TRP A 575 -26.43 10.25 23.33
CA TRP A 575 -27.36 9.25 22.84
C TRP A 575 -28.69 9.89 22.41
N LEU A 576 -29.18 9.49 21.24
CA LEU A 576 -30.47 9.93 20.69
C LEU A 576 -31.58 9.01 21.19
N PRO A 577 -32.80 9.55 21.44
CA PRO A 577 -33.97 8.70 21.74
C PRO A 577 -34.30 7.82 20.53
N VAL A 578 -34.89 6.67 20.81
CA VAL A 578 -35.47 5.83 19.75
C VAL A 578 -36.73 6.54 19.22
N PRO A 579 -36.89 6.75 17.91
CA PRO A 579 -38.09 7.34 17.32
C PRO A 579 -39.33 6.50 17.69
N GLU A 580 -40.44 7.17 18.01
CA GLU A 580 -41.73 6.53 18.36
C GLU A 580 -42.34 5.75 17.17
N GLU A 581 -42.14 6.20 15.94
CA GLU A 581 -42.54 5.45 14.74
C GLU A 581 -41.60 4.25 14.56
N GLU A 582 -42.18 3.04 14.48
CA GLU A 582 -41.44 1.82 14.16
C GLU A 582 -40.60 2.01 12.91
N ASN A 583 -39.33 2.14 13.11
CA ASN A 583 -38.38 2.25 12.01
C ASN A 583 -38.24 0.86 11.38
N THR A 584 -39.18 0.49 10.50
CA THR A 584 -39.21 -0.75 9.74
C THR A 584 -37.90 -1.00 9.02
N PHE A 585 -37.15 0.07 8.69
CA PHE A 585 -35.82 0.01 8.10
C PHE A 585 -34.81 -0.72 9.01
N ILE A 586 -34.91 -0.59 10.34
CA ILE A 586 -34.01 -1.25 11.30
C ILE A 586 -34.43 -2.71 11.54
N LYS A 587 -35.74 -3.01 11.58
CA LYS A 587 -36.25 -4.36 11.85
C LYS A 587 -36.13 -5.33 10.67
N ASP A 588 -36.35 -4.83 9.44
CA ASP A 588 -36.46 -5.70 8.26
C ASP A 588 -35.16 -5.96 7.50
N ASN A 589 -34.10 -5.18 7.75
CA ASN A 589 -32.88 -5.19 6.91
C ASN A 589 -31.61 -5.70 7.60
N PHE A 590 -31.68 -6.16 8.86
CA PHE A 590 -30.51 -6.64 9.60
C PHE A 590 -30.55 -8.16 9.87
N HIS A 591 -30.68 -8.97 8.83
CA HIS A 591 -30.19 -10.33 8.84
C HIS A 591 -28.78 -10.36 8.23
N VAL A 592 -27.78 -9.97 9.00
CA VAL A 592 -26.40 -10.42 8.77
C VAL A 592 -26.44 -11.94 8.94
N GLY A 593 -26.38 -12.66 7.83
CA GLY A 593 -26.30 -14.10 7.84
C GLY A 593 -25.09 -14.53 8.67
N ARG A 594 -25.33 -15.02 9.90
CA ARG A 594 -24.32 -15.68 10.72
C ARG A 594 -23.85 -16.93 9.99
N LYS A 595 -22.88 -16.80 9.08
CA LYS A 595 -21.96 -17.91 8.83
C LYS A 595 -21.02 -17.94 10.04
N LYS A 596 -21.14 -19.01 10.83
CA LYS A 596 -20.22 -19.35 11.92
C LYS A 596 -18.81 -19.51 11.37
N THR A 597 -18.02 -18.44 11.43
CA THR A 597 -16.57 -18.52 11.47
C THR A 597 -16.17 -17.73 12.70
N GLY A 598 -15.59 -18.43 13.68
CA GLY A 598 -15.23 -17.85 14.98
C GLY A 598 -14.15 -16.77 14.79
N GLY A 599 -14.55 -15.53 14.94
CA GLY A 599 -13.70 -14.37 15.09
C GLY A 599 -14.37 -13.47 16.13
N ALA A 600 -13.73 -13.31 17.27
CA ALA A 600 -14.19 -12.47 18.36
C ALA A 600 -14.24 -11.00 17.88
N PHE A 601 -15.45 -10.42 17.83
CA PHE A 601 -15.61 -8.98 17.74
C PHE A 601 -15.21 -8.37 19.09
N MET A 602 -14.17 -7.54 19.11
CA MET A 602 -13.90 -6.73 20.29
C MET A 602 -14.98 -5.66 20.42
N ASN A 603 -15.74 -5.74 21.51
CA ASN A 603 -16.55 -4.63 22.02
C ASN A 603 -15.59 -3.53 22.52
N TRP A 604 -15.66 -2.36 21.96
CA TRP A 604 -15.12 -1.13 22.51
C TRP A 604 -16.14 -0.56 23.49
N GLY A 605 -16.02 -0.96 24.75
CA GLY A 605 -16.87 -0.44 25.79
C GLY A 605 -16.52 -1.10 27.11
N ASP A 606 -15.54 -0.54 27.79
CA ASP A 606 -15.46 -0.23 29.24
C ASP A 606 -14.29 0.71 29.45
#